data_fe5fbce045bf91bd9762ab1d13054535
#
_entry.id   fe5fbce045bf91bd9762ab1d13054535
#
_cell.length_a   1.000
_cell.length_b   1.000
_cell.length_c   1.000
_cell.angle_alpha   90.00
_cell.angle_beta   90.00
_cell.angle_gamma   90.00
#
_symmetry.space_group_name_H-M   'P 1'
#
loop_
_entity.id
_entity.type
_entity.pdbx_description
1 polymer ?
#
loop_
_entity_poly.entity_id
_entity_poly.type
_entity_poly.pdbx_seq_one_letter_code
_entity_poly.pdbx_strand_id
1 'polypeptide(L)'
;MSSSAITLQDRVEFRVVSELSPSRPAAPSGAIENDGKNSPLLQARGIRKTYGGLEALSSVDLDLARGQITGLIGPNGAGKTTLLNVISGVERATSGRVLFLGEDIGSLPQHRLATRGLVRTFQISRELGQLTVLENLLLARTQQTGEGLVGLFARRKRVRQEEEAAIEISRAALQKVNLWRLADAPAATLSGGQKKLLELSRALMLKPKLVLLDEPAAGVAPAMEEVLVATIRGLADEGVDFLIVEHDLDIVAALCDHVYVMAAGQVLTEGTFAHVVGDARVVEAYLGLKA
;
A
#
# COMPACT_ATOMS: atom_id res chain seq x y z
N MET A 1 -44.01 1.64 -9.94
CA MET A 1 -42.81 0.84 -10.30
C MET A 1 -41.79 1.13 -9.23
N SER A 2 -41.68 0.24 -8.25
CA SER A 2 -40.87 0.40 -7.04
C SER A 2 -39.43 -0.05 -7.37
N SER A 3 -38.48 0.88 -7.37
CA SER A 3 -37.06 0.56 -7.48
C SER A 3 -36.57 0.24 -6.06
N SER A 4 -36.40 -1.04 -5.75
CA SER A 4 -35.82 -1.50 -4.50
C SER A 4 -34.34 -1.07 -4.46
N ALA A 5 -34.02 -0.14 -3.58
CA ALA A 5 -32.64 0.18 -3.26
C ALA A 5 -32.02 -1.05 -2.54
N ILE A 6 -31.09 -1.73 -3.21
CA ILE A 6 -30.29 -2.79 -2.63
C ILE A 6 -29.38 -2.15 -1.58
N THR A 7 -29.57 -2.52 -0.31
CA THR A 7 -28.76 -2.00 0.80
C THR A 7 -27.33 -2.56 0.76
N LEU A 8 -26.39 -1.85 1.40
CA LEU A 8 -24.99 -2.32 1.53
C LEU A 8 -24.95 -3.72 2.18
N GLN A 9 -25.86 -4.01 3.11
CA GLN A 9 -26.02 -5.33 3.74
C GLN A 9 -26.40 -6.42 2.72
N ASP A 10 -27.30 -6.13 1.78
CA ASP A 10 -27.73 -7.10 0.75
C ASP A 10 -26.60 -7.44 -0.23
N ARG A 11 -25.68 -6.51 -0.50
CA ARG A 11 -24.48 -6.77 -1.33
C ARG A 11 -23.45 -7.63 -0.61
N VAL A 12 -23.31 -7.48 0.70
CA VAL A 12 -22.38 -8.27 1.53
C VAL A 12 -22.89 -9.69 1.76
N GLU A 13 -24.21 -9.88 1.97
CA GLU A 13 -24.79 -11.22 2.22
C GLU A 13 -24.83 -12.12 0.98
N PHE A 14 -24.93 -11.56 -0.25
CA PHE A 14 -25.11 -12.37 -1.46
C PHE A 14 -23.82 -12.96 -2.04
N ARG A 15 -22.62 -12.54 -1.61
CA ARG A 15 -21.33 -13.03 -2.14
C ARG A 15 -20.44 -13.77 -1.14
N VAL A 16 -20.80 -13.79 0.14
CA VAL A 16 -19.99 -14.45 1.20
C VAL A 16 -20.16 -15.99 1.22
N VAL A 17 -21.01 -16.58 0.39
CA VAL A 17 -21.37 -18.02 0.47
C VAL A 17 -20.78 -18.87 -0.67
N SER A 18 -19.78 -18.44 -1.41
CA SER A 18 -19.09 -19.37 -2.31
C SER A 18 -17.57 -19.14 -2.36
N GLU A 19 -16.86 -20.03 -1.68
CA GLU A 19 -15.45 -20.38 -1.93
C GLU A 19 -14.39 -19.31 -1.71
N LEU A 20 -14.26 -18.78 -0.49
CA LEU A 20 -13.02 -18.14 -0.05
C LEU A 20 -12.29 -19.09 0.90
N SER A 21 -11.06 -19.44 0.56
CA SER A 21 -10.12 -20.15 1.43
C SER A 21 -10.06 -19.46 2.80
N PRO A 22 -9.86 -20.22 3.90
CA PRO A 22 -9.93 -19.68 5.24
C PRO A 22 -8.92 -18.55 5.43
N SER A 23 -9.41 -17.40 5.87
CA SER A 23 -8.60 -16.30 6.37
C SER A 23 -7.62 -16.83 7.42
N ARG A 24 -6.37 -16.37 7.35
CA ARG A 24 -5.35 -16.61 8.38
C ARG A 24 -5.97 -16.34 9.76
N PRO A 25 -5.79 -17.21 10.77
CA PRO A 25 -6.35 -16.98 12.10
C PRO A 25 -5.83 -15.64 12.64
N ALA A 26 -6.76 -14.79 13.09
CA ALA A 26 -6.45 -13.52 13.73
C ALA A 26 -5.48 -13.77 14.89
N ALA A 27 -4.42 -12.98 14.98
CA ALA A 27 -3.54 -12.98 16.13
C ALA A 27 -4.35 -12.66 17.40
N PRO A 28 -4.13 -13.36 18.53
CA PRO A 28 -4.96 -13.17 19.72
C PRO A 28 -4.81 -11.75 20.27
N SER A 29 -5.94 -11.10 20.51
CA SER A 29 -6.06 -9.86 21.26
C SER A 29 -5.69 -10.14 22.73
N GLY A 30 -4.41 -10.03 23.04
CA GLY A 30 -3.89 -10.20 24.40
C GLY A 30 -3.08 -8.97 24.80
N ALA A 31 -3.21 -8.59 26.06
CA ALA A 31 -2.58 -7.45 26.71
C ALA A 31 -1.10 -7.27 26.33
N ILE A 32 -0.73 -6.03 26.05
CA ILE A 32 0.60 -5.60 25.60
C ILE A 32 1.63 -5.85 26.74
N GLU A 33 2.34 -6.95 26.68
CA GLU A 33 3.63 -7.10 27.35
C GLU A 33 4.73 -6.58 26.41
N ASN A 34 5.55 -5.71 26.96
CA ASN A 34 6.55 -4.89 26.27
C ASN A 34 7.79 -5.74 25.93
N ASP A 35 7.69 -6.58 24.91
CA ASP A 35 8.83 -7.33 24.36
C ASP A 35 9.12 -6.77 22.95
N GLY A 36 10.37 -6.41 22.63
CA GLY A 36 10.77 -5.63 21.46
C GLY A 36 10.38 -6.19 20.08
N LYS A 37 9.64 -7.30 20.03
CA LYS A 37 8.99 -7.87 18.84
C LYS A 37 7.55 -7.40 18.62
N ASN A 38 6.94 -6.74 19.60
CA ASN A 38 5.50 -6.40 19.60
C ASN A 38 5.21 -4.90 19.34
N SER A 39 6.25 -4.11 19.05
CA SER A 39 6.04 -2.69 18.72
C SER A 39 5.45 -2.55 17.32
N PRO A 40 4.45 -1.66 17.14
CA PRO A 40 3.89 -1.37 15.80
C PRO A 40 4.99 -1.01 14.80
N LEU A 41 4.80 -1.42 13.55
CA LEU A 41 5.72 -1.09 12.47
C LEU A 41 5.72 0.41 12.17
N LEU A 42 4.52 1.00 12.16
CA LEU A 42 4.30 2.43 11.97
C LEU A 42 3.27 2.93 12.96
N GLN A 43 3.48 4.14 13.48
CA GLN A 43 2.55 4.84 14.37
C GLN A 43 2.36 6.27 13.88
N ALA A 44 1.13 6.66 13.66
CA ALA A 44 0.73 8.04 13.51
C ALA A 44 0.07 8.50 14.81
N ARG A 45 0.46 9.66 15.35
CA ARG A 45 -0.03 10.17 16.62
C ARG A 45 -0.43 11.64 16.52
N GLY A 46 -1.71 11.90 16.74
CA GLY A 46 -2.29 13.23 16.75
C GLY A 46 -2.08 13.99 15.44
N ILE A 47 -2.09 13.29 14.29
CA ILE A 47 -1.80 13.91 13.01
C ILE A 47 -2.88 14.91 12.65
N ARG A 48 -2.47 16.16 12.47
CA ARG A 48 -3.30 17.24 11.92
C ARG A 48 -2.72 17.74 10.62
N LYS A 49 -3.59 18.10 9.69
CA LYS A 49 -3.20 18.75 8.44
C LYS A 49 -4.23 19.79 8.04
N THR A 50 -3.75 21.02 7.89
CA THR A 50 -4.57 22.15 7.45
C THR A 50 -4.04 22.71 6.13
N TYR A 51 -4.93 23.11 5.25
CA TYR A 51 -4.66 23.83 4.02
C TYR A 51 -5.39 25.17 4.04
N GLY A 52 -4.68 26.25 4.36
CA GLY A 52 -5.33 27.53 4.62
C GLY A 52 -6.33 27.41 5.78
N GLY A 53 -7.63 27.58 5.48
CA GLY A 53 -8.71 27.45 6.48
C GLY A 53 -9.38 26.08 6.55
N LEU A 54 -8.99 25.11 5.68
CA LEU A 54 -9.57 23.78 5.65
C LEU A 54 -8.73 22.80 6.48
N GLU A 55 -9.33 22.20 7.51
CA GLU A 55 -8.73 21.10 8.27
C GLU A 55 -9.03 19.76 7.57
N ALA A 56 -8.03 19.20 6.90
CA ALA A 56 -8.15 17.95 6.16
C ALA A 56 -7.91 16.71 7.04
N LEU A 57 -7.12 16.86 8.11
CA LEU A 57 -6.92 15.84 9.15
C LEU A 57 -7.02 16.51 10.52
N SER A 58 -7.83 15.92 11.41
CA SER A 58 -8.15 16.44 12.73
C SER A 58 -7.80 15.43 13.82
N SER A 59 -6.51 15.40 14.21
CA SER A 59 -6.00 14.50 15.25
C SER A 59 -6.16 13.00 14.95
N VAL A 60 -5.57 12.54 13.84
CA VAL A 60 -5.60 11.13 13.43
C VAL A 60 -4.56 10.32 14.21
N ASP A 61 -5.00 9.23 14.84
CA ASP A 61 -4.17 8.19 15.43
C ASP A 61 -4.34 6.90 14.65
N LEU A 62 -3.21 6.21 14.35
CA LEU A 62 -3.20 4.97 13.59
C LEU A 62 -1.95 4.15 13.93
N ASP A 63 -2.13 2.84 14.14
CA ASP A 63 -1.06 1.88 14.37
C ASP A 63 -1.07 0.79 13.31
N LEU A 64 0.06 0.57 12.65
CA LEU A 64 0.25 -0.57 11.76
C LEU A 64 1.03 -1.65 12.49
N ALA A 65 0.40 -2.78 12.73
CA ALA A 65 1.08 -3.95 13.28
C ALA A 65 1.96 -4.61 12.22
N ARG A 66 2.94 -5.39 12.66
CA ARG A 66 3.79 -6.19 11.76
C ARG A 66 3.07 -7.46 11.32
N GLY A 67 3.38 -7.92 10.11
CA GLY A 67 2.84 -9.15 9.54
C GLY A 67 1.36 -9.03 9.18
N GLN A 68 0.88 -7.83 8.86
CA GLN A 68 -0.52 -7.57 8.53
C GLN A 68 -0.65 -6.72 7.27
N ILE A 69 -1.74 -6.96 6.55
CA ILE A 69 -2.24 -6.05 5.52
C ILE A 69 -3.31 -5.17 6.16
N THR A 70 -3.03 -3.87 6.26
CA THR A 70 -3.96 -2.90 6.85
C THR A 70 -4.70 -2.14 5.75
N GLY A 71 -6.03 -2.08 5.83
CA GLY A 71 -6.88 -1.28 4.98
C GLY A 71 -7.15 0.11 5.58
N LEU A 72 -7.22 1.13 4.74
CA LEU A 72 -7.68 2.47 5.09
C LEU A 72 -8.82 2.85 4.15
N ILE A 73 -10.03 2.82 4.66
CA ILE A 73 -11.25 3.06 3.88
C ILE A 73 -12.00 4.30 4.38
N GLY A 74 -13.02 4.70 3.65
CA GLY A 74 -13.88 5.84 4.00
C GLY A 74 -14.38 6.56 2.76
N PRO A 75 -15.37 7.46 2.90
CA PRO A 75 -15.92 8.22 1.78
C PRO A 75 -14.89 9.16 1.14
N ASN A 76 -15.24 9.69 -0.03
CA ASN A 76 -14.43 10.71 -0.69
C ASN A 76 -14.35 11.97 0.20
N GLY A 77 -13.14 12.54 0.30
CA GLY A 77 -12.90 13.69 1.18
C GLY A 77 -12.67 13.33 2.66
N ALA A 78 -12.67 12.05 3.04
CA ALA A 78 -12.41 11.61 4.43
C ALA A 78 -10.98 11.91 4.93
N GLY A 79 -10.03 12.29 4.05
CA GLY A 79 -8.65 12.58 4.42
C GLY A 79 -7.66 11.45 4.16
N LYS A 80 -8.07 10.32 3.58
CA LYS A 80 -7.23 9.14 3.34
C LYS A 80 -5.93 9.46 2.56
N THR A 81 -6.06 10.08 1.40
CA THR A 81 -4.90 10.46 0.57
C THR A 81 -4.02 11.50 1.28
N THR A 82 -4.61 12.41 2.05
CA THR A 82 -3.85 13.39 2.87
C THR A 82 -3.04 12.67 3.94
N LEU A 83 -3.62 11.70 4.65
CA LEU A 83 -2.91 10.89 5.63
C LEU A 83 -1.78 10.10 4.98
N LEU A 84 -2.05 9.47 3.82
CA LEU A 84 -1.05 8.74 3.06
C LEU A 84 0.10 9.66 2.60
N ASN A 85 -0.20 10.91 2.18
CA ASN A 85 0.78 11.92 1.82
C ASN A 85 1.68 12.28 3.02
N VAL A 86 1.10 12.43 4.20
CA VAL A 86 1.85 12.73 5.43
C VAL A 86 2.75 11.55 5.80
N ILE A 87 2.22 10.32 5.83
CA ILE A 87 3.00 9.12 6.19
C ILE A 87 4.15 8.90 5.21
N SER A 88 3.90 9.13 3.91
CA SER A 88 4.92 8.92 2.85
C SER A 88 5.89 10.09 2.67
N GLY A 89 5.83 11.15 3.48
CA GLY A 89 6.72 12.30 3.40
C GLY A 89 6.54 13.15 2.13
N VAL A 90 5.42 13.02 1.42
CA VAL A 90 4.99 13.92 0.31
C VAL A 90 4.65 15.28 0.89
N GLU A 91 3.95 15.27 2.03
CA GLU A 91 3.53 16.45 2.75
C GLU A 91 3.94 16.36 4.23
N ARG A 92 4.15 17.51 4.84
CA ARG A 92 4.37 17.58 6.30
C ARG A 92 3.03 17.73 7.02
N ALA A 93 2.87 17.06 8.14
CA ALA A 93 1.78 17.33 9.06
C ALA A 93 1.86 18.79 9.57
N THR A 94 0.72 19.39 9.89
CA THR A 94 0.68 20.68 10.62
C THR A 94 1.08 20.48 12.08
N SER A 95 0.66 19.34 12.67
CA SER A 95 1.09 18.87 14.00
C SER A 95 0.93 17.37 14.11
N GLY A 96 1.46 16.78 15.17
CA GLY A 96 1.51 15.34 15.37
C GLY A 96 2.85 14.75 14.97
N ARG A 97 2.99 13.43 15.08
CA ARG A 97 4.22 12.67 14.77
C ARG A 97 3.92 11.39 14.03
N VAL A 98 4.82 11.01 13.12
CA VAL A 98 4.81 9.70 12.47
C VAL A 98 6.09 8.98 12.86
N LEU A 99 5.94 7.81 13.49
CA LEU A 99 7.06 6.95 13.87
C LEU A 99 7.06 5.73 12.94
N PHE A 100 8.20 5.38 12.39
CA PHE A 100 8.41 4.16 11.61
C PHE A 100 9.58 3.39 12.21
N LEU A 101 9.34 2.14 12.63
CA LEU A 101 10.33 1.35 13.35
C LEU A 101 10.83 2.01 14.65
N GLY A 102 9.97 2.83 15.29
CA GLY A 102 10.30 3.58 16.49
C GLY A 102 11.03 4.91 16.26
N GLU A 103 11.42 5.23 15.01
CA GLU A 103 12.09 6.49 14.65
C GLU A 103 11.07 7.51 14.11
N ASP A 104 11.18 8.77 14.53
CA ASP A 104 10.36 9.86 13.99
C ASP A 104 10.78 10.16 12.54
N ILE A 105 9.83 9.99 11.63
CA ILE A 105 10.03 10.18 10.19
C ILE A 105 9.33 11.43 9.63
N GLY A 106 8.63 12.20 10.46
CA GLY A 106 7.75 13.31 10.02
C GLY A 106 8.46 14.44 9.27
N SER A 107 9.79 14.55 9.36
CA SER A 107 10.58 15.53 8.61
C SER A 107 11.34 14.95 7.41
N LEU A 108 11.30 13.62 7.22
CA LEU A 108 12.10 12.94 6.20
C LEU A 108 11.45 13.00 4.82
N PRO A 109 12.22 13.29 3.76
CA PRO A 109 11.72 13.24 2.40
C PRO A 109 11.58 11.78 1.91
N GLN A 110 10.72 11.55 0.91
CA GLN A 110 10.38 10.23 0.37
C GLN A 110 11.60 9.32 0.09
N HIS A 111 12.66 9.86 -0.52
CA HIS A 111 13.84 9.05 -0.85
C HIS A 111 14.57 8.51 0.40
N ARG A 112 14.51 9.24 1.53
CA ARG A 112 15.02 8.77 2.81
C ARG A 112 14.12 7.73 3.46
N LEU A 113 12.82 7.83 3.26
CA LEU A 113 11.86 6.82 3.71
C LEU A 113 12.05 5.52 2.93
N ALA A 114 12.21 5.60 1.61
CA ALA A 114 12.46 4.43 0.77
C ALA A 114 13.73 3.67 1.21
N THR A 115 14.82 4.37 1.56
CA THR A 115 16.04 3.71 2.07
C THR A 115 15.87 3.05 3.44
N ARG A 116 14.84 3.44 4.21
CA ARG A 116 14.46 2.79 5.48
C ARG A 116 13.49 1.62 5.30
N GLY A 117 12.96 1.46 4.09
CA GLY A 117 12.01 0.40 3.73
C GLY A 117 10.55 0.82 3.77
N LEU A 118 10.24 2.14 3.84
CA LEU A 118 8.88 2.64 3.65
C LEU A 118 8.74 3.15 2.22
N VAL A 119 7.97 2.45 1.40
CA VAL A 119 7.82 2.73 -0.03
C VAL A 119 6.35 2.99 -0.35
N ARG A 120 6.09 4.02 -1.15
CA ARG A 120 4.75 4.29 -1.68
C ARG A 120 4.73 4.10 -3.19
N THR A 121 3.72 3.39 -3.68
CA THR A 121 3.38 3.40 -5.11
C THR A 121 2.53 4.62 -5.42
N PHE A 122 2.49 5.05 -6.68
CA PHE A 122 1.74 6.21 -7.10
C PHE A 122 0.36 5.80 -7.66
N GLN A 123 -0.65 6.62 -7.42
CA GLN A 123 -2.02 6.41 -7.94
C GLN A 123 -2.06 6.34 -9.48
N ILE A 124 -1.13 7.05 -10.15
CA ILE A 124 -0.94 6.98 -11.59
C ILE A 124 0.33 6.20 -11.86
N SER A 125 0.23 5.07 -12.55
CA SER A 125 1.38 4.26 -12.95
C SER A 125 2.37 5.14 -13.73
N ARG A 126 3.56 5.32 -13.15
CA ARG A 126 4.65 6.09 -13.76
C ARG A 126 5.67 5.15 -14.40
N GLU A 127 5.15 4.16 -15.15
CA GLU A 127 6.04 3.35 -15.97
C GLU A 127 6.71 4.22 -17.05
N LEU A 128 7.97 3.94 -17.29
CA LEU A 128 8.70 4.54 -18.39
C LEU A 128 8.36 3.73 -19.65
N GLY A 129 7.31 4.13 -20.35
CA GLY A 129 6.70 3.36 -21.44
C GLY A 129 7.64 3.04 -22.59
N GLN A 130 8.66 3.87 -22.83
CA GLN A 130 9.69 3.67 -23.86
C GLN A 130 10.71 2.58 -23.47
N LEU A 131 10.82 2.27 -22.21
CA LEU A 131 11.71 1.24 -21.69
C LEU A 131 11.00 -0.11 -21.61
N THR A 132 11.76 -1.18 -21.67
CA THR A 132 11.25 -2.52 -21.40
C THR A 132 10.83 -2.68 -19.96
N VAL A 133 10.05 -3.71 -19.68
CA VAL A 133 9.62 -4.08 -18.32
C VAL A 133 10.85 -4.29 -17.42
N LEU A 134 11.87 -4.99 -17.91
CA LEU A 134 13.12 -5.22 -17.16
C LEU A 134 13.87 -3.93 -16.89
N GLU A 135 14.04 -3.05 -17.88
CA GLU A 135 14.72 -1.76 -17.71
C GLU A 135 14.02 -0.87 -16.69
N ASN A 136 12.68 -0.92 -16.62
CA ASN A 136 11.91 -0.21 -15.58
C ASN A 136 12.28 -0.65 -14.16
N LEU A 137 12.60 -1.94 -13.95
CA LEU A 137 13.06 -2.44 -12.65
C LEU A 137 14.51 -2.05 -12.38
N LEU A 138 15.39 -2.18 -13.37
CA LEU A 138 16.80 -1.83 -13.22
C LEU A 138 17.00 -0.38 -12.80
N LEU A 139 16.17 0.53 -13.33
CA LEU A 139 16.19 1.95 -12.94
C LEU A 139 15.59 2.22 -11.54
N ALA A 140 14.73 1.34 -11.02
CA ALA A 140 14.18 1.50 -9.68
C ALA A 140 15.18 1.16 -8.57
N ARG A 141 16.29 0.52 -8.89
CA ARG A 141 17.33 0.15 -7.93
C ARG A 141 18.08 1.37 -7.41
N THR A 142 18.25 1.47 -6.11
CA THR A 142 19.10 2.47 -5.45
C THR A 142 20.56 1.99 -5.35
N GLN A 143 21.52 2.94 -5.32
CA GLN A 143 22.96 2.70 -5.09
C GLN A 143 23.65 1.92 -6.23
N GLN A 144 23.74 2.51 -7.40
CA GLN A 144 24.61 1.99 -8.46
C GLN A 144 26.02 2.61 -8.30
N THR A 145 27.03 1.75 -8.13
CA THR A 145 28.43 2.19 -7.96
C THR A 145 28.98 2.86 -9.23
N GLY A 146 28.27 2.76 -10.36
CA GLY A 146 28.64 3.31 -11.66
C GLY A 146 28.30 4.79 -11.91
N GLU A 147 27.63 5.48 -10.98
CA GLU A 147 27.20 6.89 -11.17
C GLU A 147 28.37 7.90 -11.15
N GLY A 148 29.57 7.50 -10.78
CA GLY A 148 30.79 8.36 -10.81
C GLY A 148 31.70 8.03 -11.97
N LEU A 149 32.10 9.04 -12.78
CA LEU A 149 33.02 8.91 -13.94
C LEU A 149 34.33 8.19 -13.60
N VAL A 150 34.84 8.31 -12.38
CA VAL A 150 36.04 7.64 -11.89
C VAL A 150 35.82 6.15 -11.60
N GLY A 151 34.61 5.77 -11.23
CA GLY A 151 34.21 4.36 -10.94
C GLY A 151 34.15 3.48 -12.19
N LEU A 152 33.77 4.04 -13.34
CA LEU A 152 33.56 3.32 -14.60
C LEU A 152 34.86 2.69 -15.14
N PHE A 153 36.01 3.36 -15.00
CA PHE A 153 37.29 2.86 -15.53
C PHE A 153 38.04 1.95 -14.57
N ALA A 154 37.96 2.21 -13.26
CA ALA A 154 38.73 1.48 -12.26
C ALA A 154 38.10 0.19 -11.75
N ARG A 155 36.78 -0.04 -12.00
CA ARG A 155 35.99 -1.13 -11.37
C ARG A 155 35.11 -1.92 -12.34
N ARG A 156 35.48 -2.07 -13.62
CA ARG A 156 34.68 -2.78 -14.65
C ARG A 156 34.16 -4.15 -14.21
N LYS A 157 35.00 -4.94 -13.52
CA LYS A 157 34.59 -6.27 -13.02
C LYS A 157 33.49 -6.18 -11.94
N ARG A 158 33.59 -5.18 -11.07
CA ARG A 158 32.60 -4.95 -10.01
C ARG A 158 31.28 -4.42 -10.57
N VAL A 159 31.33 -3.47 -11.52
CA VAL A 159 30.14 -2.94 -12.20
C VAL A 159 29.38 -4.08 -12.90
N ARG A 160 30.09 -4.95 -13.64
CA ARG A 160 29.47 -6.10 -14.29
C ARG A 160 28.82 -7.07 -13.31
N GLN A 161 29.47 -7.37 -12.18
CA GLN A 161 28.89 -8.21 -11.13
C GLN A 161 27.63 -7.57 -10.49
N GLU A 162 27.65 -6.24 -10.31
CA GLU A 162 26.51 -5.48 -9.79
C GLU A 162 25.34 -5.47 -10.80
N GLU A 163 25.61 -5.38 -12.11
CA GLU A 163 24.63 -5.47 -13.19
C GLU A 163 24.01 -6.88 -13.26
N GLU A 164 24.84 -7.93 -13.25
CA GLU A 164 24.37 -9.32 -13.24
C GLU A 164 23.48 -9.60 -12.01
N ALA A 165 23.88 -9.14 -10.82
CA ALA A 165 23.07 -9.24 -9.60
C ALA A 165 21.77 -8.43 -9.69
N ALA A 166 21.80 -7.26 -10.34
CA ALA A 166 20.60 -6.45 -10.55
C ALA A 166 19.58 -7.15 -11.44
N ILE A 167 20.05 -7.79 -12.52
CA ILE A 167 19.20 -8.57 -13.44
C ILE A 167 18.55 -9.74 -12.70
N GLU A 168 19.29 -10.48 -11.88
CA GLU A 168 18.73 -11.61 -11.12
C GLU A 168 17.70 -11.15 -10.08
N ILE A 169 17.93 -10.04 -9.38
CA ILE A 169 16.95 -9.45 -8.44
C ILE A 169 15.69 -9.01 -9.20
N SER A 170 15.87 -8.34 -10.36
CA SER A 170 14.75 -7.90 -11.20
C SER A 170 13.97 -9.09 -11.73
N ARG A 171 14.66 -10.15 -12.16
CA ARG A 171 14.05 -11.40 -12.60
C ARG A 171 13.18 -12.01 -11.51
N ALA A 172 13.71 -12.15 -10.29
CA ALA A 172 12.99 -12.68 -9.15
C ALA A 172 11.74 -11.82 -8.84
N ALA A 173 11.86 -10.49 -8.87
CA ALA A 173 10.73 -9.57 -8.66
C ALA A 173 9.65 -9.74 -9.74
N LEU A 174 10.03 -9.83 -11.03
CA LEU A 174 9.09 -10.02 -12.14
C LEU A 174 8.44 -11.41 -12.12
N GLN A 175 9.15 -12.44 -11.65
CA GLN A 175 8.58 -13.78 -11.48
C GLN A 175 7.48 -13.79 -10.41
N LYS A 176 7.66 -13.08 -9.29
CA LYS A 176 6.67 -12.95 -8.20
C LYS A 176 5.35 -12.37 -8.66
N VAL A 177 5.39 -11.44 -9.62
CA VAL A 177 4.20 -10.80 -10.18
C VAL A 177 3.79 -11.37 -11.54
N ASN A 178 4.39 -12.49 -11.96
CA ASN A 178 4.12 -13.18 -13.22
C ASN A 178 4.35 -12.33 -14.50
N LEU A 179 5.28 -11.37 -14.44
CA LEU A 179 5.63 -10.49 -15.58
C LEU A 179 6.95 -10.86 -16.26
N TRP A 180 7.69 -11.88 -15.79
CA TRP A 180 8.99 -12.22 -16.37
C TRP A 180 8.94 -12.52 -17.87
N ARG A 181 7.86 -13.17 -18.36
CA ARG A 181 7.67 -13.45 -19.79
C ARG A 181 7.56 -12.21 -20.67
N LEU A 182 7.30 -11.06 -20.07
CA LEU A 182 7.19 -9.76 -20.73
C LEU A 182 8.40 -8.86 -20.43
N ALA A 183 9.50 -9.42 -19.89
CA ALA A 183 10.68 -8.65 -19.46
C ALA A 183 11.24 -7.75 -20.57
N ASP A 184 11.27 -8.23 -21.82
CA ASP A 184 11.80 -7.53 -22.98
C ASP A 184 10.74 -6.70 -23.74
N ALA A 185 9.47 -6.78 -23.33
CA ALA A 185 8.40 -5.99 -23.95
C ALA A 185 8.45 -4.53 -23.48
N PRO A 186 8.14 -3.56 -24.35
CA PRO A 186 7.98 -2.16 -23.93
C PRO A 186 6.88 -2.03 -22.87
N ALA A 187 7.13 -1.31 -21.77
CA ALA A 187 6.16 -1.17 -20.70
C ALA A 187 4.86 -0.48 -21.14
N ALA A 188 4.88 0.32 -22.20
CA ALA A 188 3.68 0.92 -22.80
C ALA A 188 2.68 -0.13 -23.29
N THR A 189 3.12 -1.34 -23.67
CA THR A 189 2.25 -2.41 -24.21
C THR A 189 1.49 -3.19 -23.13
N LEU A 190 1.83 -2.99 -21.87
CA LEU A 190 1.20 -3.67 -20.75
C LEU A 190 -0.25 -3.21 -20.58
N SER A 191 -1.13 -4.13 -20.17
CA SER A 191 -2.49 -3.80 -19.71
C SER A 191 -2.46 -2.97 -18.42
N GLY A 192 -3.57 -2.32 -18.06
CA GLY A 192 -3.67 -1.54 -16.83
C GLY A 192 -3.25 -2.31 -15.58
N GLY A 193 -3.77 -3.53 -15.42
CA GLY A 193 -3.40 -4.40 -14.29
C GLY A 193 -1.93 -4.84 -14.32
N GLN A 194 -1.37 -5.15 -15.51
CA GLN A 194 0.06 -5.47 -15.64
C GLN A 194 0.95 -4.28 -15.28
N LYS A 195 0.52 -3.04 -15.59
CA LYS A 195 1.22 -1.83 -15.16
C LYS A 195 1.22 -1.67 -13.65
N LYS A 196 0.12 -1.99 -12.96
CA LYS A 196 0.06 -2.01 -11.49
C LYS A 196 1.00 -3.05 -10.89
N LEU A 197 1.07 -4.25 -11.49
CA LEU A 197 2.02 -5.28 -11.07
C LEU A 197 3.48 -4.88 -11.34
N LEU A 198 3.77 -4.18 -12.45
CA LEU A 198 5.09 -3.62 -12.71
C LEU A 198 5.47 -2.56 -11.66
N GLU A 199 4.54 -1.70 -11.28
CA GLU A 199 4.74 -0.69 -10.24
C GLU A 199 5.04 -1.34 -8.88
N LEU A 200 4.30 -2.36 -8.51
CA LEU A 200 4.56 -3.16 -7.30
C LEU A 200 5.95 -3.81 -7.37
N SER A 201 6.33 -4.39 -8.51
CA SER A 201 7.66 -4.96 -8.71
C SER A 201 8.78 -3.93 -8.54
N ARG A 202 8.59 -2.71 -9.04
CA ARG A 202 9.55 -1.61 -8.84
C ARG A 202 9.70 -1.25 -7.36
N ALA A 203 8.60 -1.26 -6.60
CA ALA A 203 8.65 -1.06 -5.15
C ALA A 203 9.46 -2.16 -4.46
N LEU A 204 9.33 -3.43 -4.89
CA LEU A 204 10.09 -4.56 -4.34
C LEU A 204 11.60 -4.45 -4.55
N MET A 205 12.07 -3.75 -5.61
CA MET A 205 13.50 -3.50 -5.83
C MET A 205 14.15 -2.73 -4.68
N LEU A 206 13.37 -1.99 -3.90
CA LEU A 206 13.83 -1.23 -2.73
C LEU A 206 13.85 -2.05 -1.44
N LYS A 207 13.50 -3.36 -1.50
CA LYS A 207 13.40 -4.27 -0.35
C LYS A 207 12.54 -3.66 0.77
N PRO A 208 11.28 -3.32 0.49
CA PRO A 208 10.43 -2.62 1.43
C PRO A 208 10.11 -3.49 2.64
N LYS A 209 9.92 -2.84 3.79
CA LYS A 209 9.28 -3.40 4.99
C LYS A 209 7.80 -3.06 5.02
N LEU A 210 7.46 -1.86 4.53
CA LEU A 210 6.09 -1.37 4.41
C LEU A 210 5.88 -0.76 3.03
N VAL A 211 4.84 -1.22 2.33
CA VAL A 211 4.39 -0.65 1.06
C VAL A 211 3.05 0.04 1.27
N LEU A 212 2.98 1.30 0.87
CA LEU A 212 1.75 2.08 0.85
C LEU A 212 1.15 2.01 -0.56
N LEU A 213 -0.05 1.44 -0.69
CA LEU A 213 -0.78 1.32 -1.94
C LEU A 213 -1.98 2.27 -1.94
N ASP A 214 -2.10 3.09 -2.98
CA ASP A 214 -3.19 4.05 -3.15
C ASP A 214 -4.07 3.61 -4.33
N GLU A 215 -5.23 3.04 -4.01
CA GLU A 215 -6.20 2.47 -4.95
C GLU A 215 -5.55 1.52 -5.99
N PRO A 216 -4.85 0.45 -5.54
CA PRO A 216 -4.11 -0.43 -6.43
C PRO A 216 -4.99 -1.13 -7.48
N ALA A 217 -6.26 -1.37 -7.17
CA ALA A 217 -7.19 -2.03 -8.08
C ALA A 217 -7.97 -1.08 -8.98
N ALA A 218 -7.84 0.25 -8.81
CA ALA A 218 -8.57 1.22 -9.63
C ALA A 218 -8.28 1.05 -11.13
N GLY A 219 -9.34 0.80 -11.92
CA GLY A 219 -9.26 0.62 -13.37
C GLY A 219 -8.63 -0.71 -13.82
N VAL A 220 -8.51 -1.68 -12.93
CA VAL A 220 -8.04 -3.03 -13.23
C VAL A 220 -9.24 -3.90 -13.64
N ALA A 221 -9.07 -4.79 -14.62
CA ALA A 221 -10.13 -5.74 -15.00
C ALA A 221 -10.28 -6.83 -13.93
N PRO A 222 -11.49 -7.37 -13.68
CA PRO A 222 -11.76 -8.32 -12.59
C PRO A 222 -10.80 -9.53 -12.56
N ALA A 223 -10.53 -10.16 -13.71
CA ALA A 223 -9.58 -11.28 -13.78
C ALA A 223 -8.15 -10.90 -13.36
N MET A 224 -7.78 -9.63 -13.47
CA MET A 224 -6.46 -9.15 -13.06
C MET A 224 -6.46 -8.66 -11.61
N GLU A 225 -7.62 -8.27 -11.06
CA GLU A 225 -7.79 -7.96 -9.64
C GLU A 225 -7.47 -9.20 -8.79
N GLU A 226 -7.97 -10.38 -9.18
CA GLU A 226 -7.65 -11.64 -8.50
C GLU A 226 -6.13 -11.91 -8.48
N VAL A 227 -5.45 -11.66 -9.61
CA VAL A 227 -3.99 -11.80 -9.71
C VAL A 227 -3.28 -10.80 -8.81
N LEU A 228 -3.76 -9.55 -8.75
CA LEU A 228 -3.21 -8.50 -7.90
C LEU A 228 -3.38 -8.86 -6.42
N VAL A 229 -4.57 -9.30 -6.01
CA VAL A 229 -4.90 -9.75 -4.65
C VAL A 229 -3.98 -10.90 -4.24
N ALA A 230 -3.90 -11.95 -5.07
CA ALA A 230 -3.02 -13.09 -4.80
C ALA A 230 -1.54 -12.69 -4.70
N THR A 231 -1.10 -11.75 -5.53
CA THR A 231 0.28 -11.23 -5.50
C THR A 231 0.57 -10.48 -4.20
N ILE A 232 -0.32 -9.56 -3.78
CA ILE A 232 -0.15 -8.80 -2.54
C ILE A 232 -0.14 -9.75 -1.33
N ARG A 233 -1.06 -10.74 -1.28
CA ARG A 233 -1.08 -11.76 -0.23
C ARG A 233 0.22 -12.55 -0.18
N GLY A 234 0.70 -13.04 -1.33
CA GLY A 234 1.97 -13.79 -1.40
C GLY A 234 3.18 -12.98 -0.91
N LEU A 235 3.23 -11.68 -1.21
CA LEU A 235 4.27 -10.79 -0.72
C LEU A 235 4.15 -10.52 0.79
N ALA A 236 2.94 -10.44 1.32
CA ALA A 236 2.72 -10.30 2.75
C ALA A 236 3.18 -11.56 3.51
N ASP A 237 2.93 -12.75 2.96
CA ASP A 237 3.42 -14.03 3.52
C ASP A 237 4.96 -14.11 3.49
N GLU A 238 5.62 -13.39 2.57
CA GLU A 238 7.08 -13.24 2.53
C GLU A 238 7.62 -12.18 3.50
N GLY A 239 6.75 -11.48 4.25
CA GLY A 239 7.12 -10.53 5.29
C GLY A 239 7.14 -9.06 4.86
N VAL A 240 6.46 -8.72 3.76
CA VAL A 240 6.21 -7.32 3.39
C VAL A 240 4.89 -6.87 3.98
N ASP A 241 4.89 -5.83 4.79
CA ASP A 241 3.67 -5.25 5.34
C ASP A 241 3.05 -4.25 4.36
N PHE A 242 1.72 -4.09 4.41
CA PHE A 242 0.99 -3.20 3.51
C PHE A 242 0.04 -2.28 4.26
N LEU A 243 -0.03 -1.02 3.81
CA LEU A 243 -1.16 -0.11 4.07
C LEU A 243 -1.82 0.19 2.72
N ILE A 244 -3.09 -0.21 2.59
CA ILE A 244 -3.84 -0.12 1.34
C ILE A 244 -4.99 0.86 1.52
N VAL A 245 -5.01 1.92 0.73
CA VAL A 245 -6.18 2.79 0.58
C VAL A 245 -7.03 2.21 -0.54
N GLU A 246 -8.27 1.85 -0.24
CA GLU A 246 -9.21 1.30 -1.21
C GLU A 246 -10.64 1.79 -0.94
N HIS A 247 -11.44 1.79 -1.98
CA HIS A 247 -12.86 2.10 -1.92
C HIS A 247 -13.74 0.88 -2.30
N ASP A 248 -13.14 -0.13 -2.91
CA ASP A 248 -13.80 -1.39 -3.20
C ASP A 248 -13.75 -2.31 -1.97
N LEU A 249 -14.93 -2.56 -1.39
CA LEU A 249 -15.07 -3.32 -0.15
C LEU A 249 -14.78 -4.82 -0.36
N ASP A 250 -14.98 -5.35 -1.57
CA ASP A 250 -14.69 -6.75 -1.88
C ASP A 250 -13.17 -6.99 -1.84
N ILE A 251 -12.39 -6.05 -2.36
CA ILE A 251 -10.92 -6.09 -2.31
C ILE A 251 -10.42 -5.94 -0.87
N VAL A 252 -11.01 -5.02 -0.10
CA VAL A 252 -10.65 -4.83 1.31
C VAL A 252 -10.95 -6.10 2.10
N ALA A 253 -12.11 -6.72 1.89
CA ALA A 253 -12.48 -7.98 2.54
C ALA A 253 -11.53 -9.13 2.16
N ALA A 254 -11.07 -9.17 0.89
CA ALA A 254 -10.16 -10.21 0.41
C ALA A 254 -8.72 -10.00 0.88
N LEU A 255 -8.25 -8.76 1.11
CA LEU A 255 -6.86 -8.45 1.39
C LEU A 255 -6.56 -8.12 2.85
N CYS A 256 -7.44 -7.36 3.53
CA CYS A 256 -7.05 -6.70 4.76
C CYS A 256 -7.31 -7.56 5.99
N ASP A 257 -6.32 -7.67 6.85
CA ASP A 257 -6.42 -8.34 8.15
C ASP A 257 -7.01 -7.37 9.20
N HIS A 258 -6.71 -6.06 9.05
CA HIS A 258 -7.21 -4.98 9.89
C HIS A 258 -7.61 -3.78 9.03
N VAL A 259 -8.67 -3.07 9.41
CA VAL A 259 -9.22 -1.96 8.63
C VAL A 259 -9.45 -0.74 9.52
N TYR A 260 -8.96 0.40 9.09
CA TYR A 260 -9.30 1.72 9.62
C TYR A 260 -10.34 2.38 8.72
N VAL A 261 -11.38 2.94 9.33
CA VAL A 261 -12.39 3.73 8.61
C VAL A 261 -12.20 5.19 8.94
N MET A 262 -12.00 6.02 7.95
CA MET A 262 -11.91 7.49 8.10
C MET A 262 -13.19 8.19 7.66
N ALA A 263 -13.58 9.22 8.40
CA ALA A 263 -14.61 10.18 8.01
C ALA A 263 -14.24 11.57 8.53
N ALA A 264 -14.51 12.61 7.74
CA ALA A 264 -14.30 14.02 8.13
C ALA A 264 -12.91 14.31 8.76
N GLY A 265 -11.84 13.69 8.22
CA GLY A 265 -10.47 13.90 8.70
C GLY A 265 -10.11 13.21 10.00
N GLN A 266 -10.89 12.24 10.47
CA GLN A 266 -10.67 11.48 11.70
C GLN A 266 -10.81 9.98 11.45
N VAL A 267 -10.24 9.14 12.33
CA VAL A 267 -10.56 7.71 12.41
C VAL A 267 -11.91 7.57 13.11
N LEU A 268 -12.86 6.97 12.42
CA LEU A 268 -14.22 6.72 12.92
C LEU A 268 -14.30 5.44 13.74
N THR A 269 -13.68 4.38 13.24
CA THR A 269 -13.60 3.05 13.85
C THR A 269 -12.48 2.24 13.20
N GLU A 270 -12.09 1.15 13.87
CA GLU A 270 -11.08 0.22 13.39
C GLU A 270 -11.39 -1.21 13.83
N GLY A 271 -10.83 -2.19 13.14
CA GLY A 271 -10.98 -3.60 13.49
C GLY A 271 -10.92 -4.53 12.29
N THR A 272 -11.47 -5.73 12.43
CA THR A 272 -11.63 -6.64 11.29
C THR A 272 -12.65 -6.08 10.29
N PHE A 273 -12.58 -6.49 9.03
CA PHE A 273 -13.56 -6.06 8.02
C PHE A 273 -15.01 -6.28 8.47
N ALA A 274 -15.31 -7.45 9.02
CA ALA A 274 -16.67 -7.78 9.52
C ALA A 274 -17.13 -6.84 10.66
N HIS A 275 -16.20 -6.42 11.53
CA HIS A 275 -16.49 -5.46 12.60
C HIS A 275 -16.85 -4.08 12.04
N VAL A 276 -16.03 -3.55 11.13
CA VAL A 276 -16.21 -2.18 10.63
C VAL A 276 -17.42 -2.03 9.73
N VAL A 277 -17.80 -3.04 8.93
CA VAL A 277 -19.02 -2.97 8.10
C VAL A 277 -20.30 -3.11 8.93
N GLY A 278 -20.22 -3.68 10.13
CA GLY A 278 -21.33 -3.75 11.08
C GLY A 278 -21.54 -2.49 11.93
N ASP A 279 -20.63 -1.53 11.88
CA ASP A 279 -20.72 -0.27 12.65
C ASP A 279 -21.70 0.70 11.96
N ALA A 280 -22.77 1.07 12.65
CA ALA A 280 -23.79 1.99 12.12
C ALA A 280 -23.21 3.34 11.67
N ARG A 281 -22.18 3.85 12.37
CA ARG A 281 -21.49 5.10 12.03
C ARG A 281 -20.80 5.02 10.67
N VAL A 282 -20.28 3.84 10.31
CA VAL A 282 -19.66 3.60 8.98
C VAL A 282 -20.73 3.66 7.89
N VAL A 283 -21.88 3.00 8.12
CA VAL A 283 -23.00 3.02 7.16
C VAL A 283 -23.47 4.45 6.94
N GLU A 284 -23.67 5.23 8.01
CA GLU A 284 -24.07 6.65 7.95
C GLU A 284 -23.05 7.49 7.16
N ALA A 285 -21.75 7.30 7.44
CA ALA A 285 -20.68 8.04 6.77
C ALA A 285 -20.65 7.78 5.26
N TYR A 286 -20.92 6.54 4.82
CA TYR A 286 -20.96 6.18 3.40
C TYR A 286 -22.24 6.62 2.70
N LEU A 287 -23.37 6.62 3.40
CA LEU A 287 -24.65 7.07 2.85
C LEU A 287 -24.80 8.59 2.84
N GLY A 288 -23.87 9.32 3.48
CA GLY A 288 -23.94 10.79 3.57
C GLY A 288 -25.13 11.30 4.41
N LEU A 289 -25.74 10.43 5.22
CA LEU A 289 -26.79 10.81 6.15
C LEU A 289 -26.11 11.53 7.32
N LYS A 290 -26.34 12.85 7.40
CA LYS A 290 -25.92 13.62 8.59
C LYS A 290 -26.76 13.15 9.77
N ALA A 291 -26.09 12.70 10.83
CA ALA A 291 -26.66 12.59 12.15
C ALA A 291 -27.13 13.96 12.67
#